data_98c0d0457456863633fe2f807eaea142
#
_entry.id   98c0d0457456863633fe2f807eaea142
#
_cell.length_a   1.000
_cell.length_b   1.000
_cell.length_c   1.000
_cell.angle_alpha   90.00
_cell.angle_beta   90.00
_cell.angle_gamma   90.00
#
_symmetry.space_group_name_H-M   'P 1'
#
loop_
_entity.id
_entity.type
_entity.pdbx_description
1 polymer ?
#
loop_
_entity_poly.entity_id
_entity_poly.type
_entity_poly.pdbx_seq_one_letter_code
_entity_poly.pdbx_strand_id
1 'polypeptide(L)'
;TGVISIASDGTIRRVNRALFQIFPQELVQRASRLEDLFSREDTAEIKYLMKRARRAGLASRQLELRTERQNMHLSVTVSAIEEKLTSGFVIVLEDTSELLRAQKAAAWNEVARRVAHEIKNPLTPIALSAERMARQVAKLEAPPETRRIVNECAETIARSVDTVKTLVDEFSQFARFPAAQPSKGDLNEVVEEALAVFAGRLDDIQM
;
A
#
# COMPACT_ATOMS: atom_id res chain seq x y z
N THR A 1 16.71 1.79 -12.48
CA THR A 1 17.81 1.29 -11.63
C THR A 1 18.97 2.28 -11.65
N GLY A 2 19.27 2.92 -10.50
CA GLY A 2 20.43 3.80 -10.31
C GLY A 2 21.71 2.97 -10.11
N VAL A 3 22.82 3.41 -10.68
CA VAL A 3 24.12 2.73 -10.55
C VAL A 3 25.19 3.76 -10.18
N ILE A 4 25.97 3.43 -9.14
CA ILE A 4 27.10 4.23 -8.67
C ILE A 4 28.34 3.33 -8.67
N SER A 5 29.40 3.77 -9.36
CA SER A 5 30.72 3.14 -9.24
C SER A 5 31.61 3.98 -8.31
N ILE A 6 32.20 3.33 -7.32
CA ILE A 6 33.05 3.96 -6.32
C ILE A 6 34.41 3.29 -6.24
N ALA A 7 35.41 4.09 -5.89
CA ALA A 7 36.74 3.62 -5.59
C ALA A 7 36.79 2.95 -4.20
N SER A 8 37.88 2.25 -3.89
CA SER A 8 38.07 1.60 -2.59
C SER A 8 38.07 2.54 -1.39
N ASP A 9 38.36 3.82 -1.63
CA ASP A 9 38.36 4.90 -0.63
C ASP A 9 36.99 5.57 -0.42
N GLY A 10 35.96 5.15 -1.18
CA GLY A 10 34.60 5.70 -1.10
C GLY A 10 34.33 6.88 -2.03
N THR A 11 35.28 7.25 -2.91
CA THR A 11 35.10 8.33 -3.88
C THR A 11 34.23 7.85 -5.05
N ILE A 12 33.23 8.62 -5.43
CA ILE A 12 32.35 8.34 -6.59
C ILE A 12 33.14 8.52 -7.88
N ARG A 13 33.19 7.48 -8.70
CA ARG A 13 33.86 7.51 -10.02
C ARG A 13 32.89 7.80 -11.15
N ARG A 14 31.74 7.12 -11.13
CA ARG A 14 30.73 7.23 -12.18
C ARG A 14 29.34 6.99 -11.61
N VAL A 15 28.35 7.66 -12.19
CA VAL A 15 26.94 7.47 -11.94
C VAL A 15 26.20 7.35 -13.27
N ASN A 16 25.09 6.59 -13.30
CA ASN A 16 24.25 6.54 -14.47
C ASN A 16 23.12 7.59 -14.38
N ARG A 17 22.49 7.88 -15.51
CA ARG A 17 21.41 8.89 -15.60
C ARG A 17 20.18 8.51 -14.75
N ALA A 18 19.91 7.22 -14.55
CA ALA A 18 18.76 6.79 -13.79
C ALA A 18 18.87 7.12 -12.28
N LEU A 19 20.07 7.46 -11.79
CA LEU A 19 20.24 7.93 -10.41
C LEU A 19 19.51 9.24 -10.13
N PHE A 20 19.26 10.07 -11.16
CA PHE A 20 18.48 11.31 -11.04
C PHE A 20 16.99 11.10 -10.76
N GLN A 21 16.49 9.88 -10.90
CA GLN A 21 15.12 9.52 -10.49
C GLN A 21 15.04 9.28 -8.97
N ILE A 22 16.16 8.97 -8.34
CA ILE A 22 16.26 8.68 -6.90
C ILE A 22 16.68 9.94 -6.14
N PHE A 23 17.66 10.68 -6.66
CA PHE A 23 18.22 11.86 -6.04
C PHE A 23 18.07 13.09 -6.94
N PRO A 24 17.96 14.31 -6.37
CA PRO A 24 18.00 15.55 -7.14
C PRO A 24 19.28 15.64 -7.99
N GLN A 25 19.13 16.07 -9.23
CA GLN A 25 20.24 16.16 -10.19
C GLN A 25 21.40 17.01 -9.66
N GLU A 26 21.08 18.15 -9.02
CA GLU A 26 22.09 19.06 -8.46
C GLU A 26 22.92 18.36 -7.36
N LEU A 27 22.28 17.56 -6.53
CA LEU A 27 22.94 16.80 -5.48
C LEU A 27 23.90 15.77 -6.08
N VAL A 28 23.45 15.00 -7.06
CA VAL A 28 24.27 13.97 -7.72
C VAL A 28 25.47 14.58 -8.45
N GLN A 29 25.31 15.76 -9.08
CA GLN A 29 26.39 16.42 -9.80
C GLN A 29 27.47 16.99 -8.88
N ARG A 30 27.13 17.36 -7.64
CA ARG A 30 28.06 17.88 -6.64
C ARG A 30 28.68 16.79 -5.78
N ALA A 31 28.05 15.63 -5.72
CA ALA A 31 28.48 14.53 -4.86
C ALA A 31 29.83 13.96 -5.32
N SER A 32 30.77 13.92 -4.42
CA SER A 32 32.09 13.31 -4.61
C SER A 32 32.23 12.02 -3.82
N ARG A 33 31.43 11.85 -2.77
CA ARG A 33 31.45 10.71 -1.86
C ARG A 33 30.03 10.22 -1.57
N LEU A 34 29.90 9.01 -1.01
CA LEU A 34 28.62 8.45 -0.59
C LEU A 34 27.91 9.32 0.45
N GLU A 35 28.67 9.93 1.36
CA GLU A 35 28.17 10.81 2.41
C GLU A 35 27.47 12.06 1.87
N ASP A 36 27.74 12.45 0.63
CA ASP A 36 27.09 13.57 -0.03
C ASP A 36 25.69 13.21 -0.55
N LEU A 37 25.41 11.90 -0.76
CA LEU A 37 24.14 11.40 -1.30
C LEU A 37 23.23 10.79 -0.22
N PHE A 38 23.83 10.19 0.81
CA PHE A 38 23.11 9.41 1.81
C PHE A 38 23.25 10.00 3.20
N SER A 39 22.27 9.75 4.05
CA SER A 39 22.36 10.08 5.47
C SER A 39 23.55 9.36 6.13
N ARG A 40 23.93 9.79 7.32
CA ARG A 40 24.99 9.15 8.08
C ARG A 40 24.69 7.68 8.38
N GLU A 41 23.41 7.37 8.65
CA GLU A 41 22.96 6.01 8.95
C GLU A 41 22.99 5.14 7.69
N ASP A 42 22.44 5.61 6.58
CA ASP A 42 22.42 4.88 5.30
C ASP A 42 23.83 4.66 4.77
N THR A 43 24.69 5.67 4.90
CA THR A 43 26.11 5.55 4.54
C THR A 43 26.81 4.46 5.34
N ALA A 44 26.52 4.34 6.64
CA ALA A 44 27.11 3.30 7.49
C ALA A 44 26.66 1.91 7.03
N GLU A 45 25.37 1.75 6.69
CA GLU A 45 24.81 0.51 6.15
C GLU A 45 25.44 0.13 4.80
N ILE A 46 25.58 1.09 3.89
CA ILE A 46 26.22 0.86 2.58
C ILE A 46 27.69 0.46 2.78
N LYS A 47 28.43 1.13 3.66
CA LYS A 47 29.81 0.75 3.99
C LYS A 47 29.90 -0.66 4.60
N TYR A 48 28.92 -1.05 5.40
CA TYR A 48 28.83 -2.42 5.89
C TYR A 48 28.62 -3.42 4.74
N LEU A 49 27.73 -3.12 3.80
CA LEU A 49 27.53 -3.93 2.59
C LEU A 49 28.80 -4.04 1.75
N MET A 50 29.56 -2.95 1.59
CA MET A 50 30.85 -2.96 0.90
C MET A 50 31.85 -3.93 1.55
N LYS A 51 31.93 -3.94 2.90
CA LYS A 51 32.80 -4.89 3.63
C LYS A 51 32.35 -6.35 3.38
N ARG A 52 31.06 -6.60 3.34
CA ARG A 52 30.51 -7.93 3.03
C ARG A 52 30.79 -8.33 1.59
N ALA A 53 30.53 -7.42 0.63
CA ALA A 53 30.76 -7.65 -0.78
C ALA A 53 32.24 -7.96 -1.09
N ARG A 54 33.17 -7.33 -0.39
CA ARG A 54 34.62 -7.64 -0.51
C ARG A 54 34.96 -9.08 -0.16
N ARG A 55 34.20 -9.72 0.75
CA ARG A 55 34.42 -11.12 1.16
C ARG A 55 33.61 -12.13 0.34
N ALA A 56 32.38 -11.75 -0.03
CA ALA A 56 31.42 -12.66 -0.67
C ALA A 56 31.20 -12.37 -2.17
N GLY A 57 31.88 -11.34 -2.71
CA GLY A 57 31.68 -10.86 -4.07
C GLY A 57 30.50 -9.92 -4.22
N LEU A 58 29.38 -10.21 -3.52
CA LEU A 58 28.14 -9.45 -3.60
C LEU A 58 27.44 -9.40 -2.23
N ALA A 59 26.79 -8.27 -1.94
CA ALA A 59 25.92 -8.12 -0.77
C ALA A 59 24.74 -7.23 -1.12
N SER A 60 23.54 -7.56 -0.61
CA SER A 60 22.34 -6.75 -0.82
C SER A 60 21.55 -6.54 0.46
N ARG A 61 20.79 -5.42 0.53
CA ARG A 61 19.88 -5.08 1.61
C ARG A 61 18.81 -4.10 1.12
N GLN A 62 17.66 -4.12 1.76
CA GLN A 62 16.66 -3.08 1.58
C GLN A 62 16.89 -1.95 2.59
N LEU A 63 16.86 -0.71 2.10
CA LEU A 63 16.97 0.52 2.89
C LEU A 63 15.74 1.38 2.66
N GLU A 64 15.31 2.09 3.69
CA GLU A 64 14.31 3.16 3.57
C GLU A 64 15.03 4.49 3.44
N LEU A 65 15.05 5.04 2.23
CA LEU A 65 15.59 6.36 1.98
C LEU A 65 14.51 7.41 2.23
N ARG A 66 14.74 8.27 3.21
CA ARG A 66 13.88 9.41 3.50
C ARG A 66 14.44 10.65 2.82
N THR A 67 13.75 11.12 1.79
CA THR A 67 14.04 12.39 1.15
C THR A 67 13.01 13.44 1.57
N GLU A 68 13.33 14.71 1.37
CA GLU A 68 12.38 15.81 1.66
C GLU A 68 11.04 15.69 0.88
N ARG A 69 11.03 14.96 -0.23
CA ARG A 69 9.87 14.81 -1.11
C ARG A 69 9.09 13.53 -0.89
N GLN A 70 9.75 12.44 -0.51
CA GLN A 70 9.11 11.13 -0.38
C GLN A 70 9.98 10.12 0.37
N ASN A 71 9.30 9.14 0.97
CA ASN A 71 9.95 7.95 1.51
C ASN A 71 10.01 6.88 0.41
N MET A 72 11.21 6.41 0.10
CA MET A 72 11.45 5.39 -0.93
C MET A 72 12.00 4.12 -0.29
N HIS A 73 11.55 2.98 -0.76
CA HIS A 73 12.16 1.69 -0.41
C HIS A 73 13.15 1.31 -1.50
N LEU A 74 14.44 1.34 -1.16
CA LEU A 74 15.50 0.99 -2.10
C LEU A 74 16.05 -0.42 -1.81
N SER A 75 16.13 -1.25 -2.83
CA SER A 75 16.99 -2.42 -2.82
C SER A 75 18.41 -1.97 -3.20
N VAL A 76 19.34 -2.09 -2.27
CA VAL A 76 20.74 -1.72 -2.46
C VAL A 76 21.56 -2.98 -2.61
N THR A 77 22.20 -3.15 -3.76
CA THR A 77 23.11 -4.25 -4.06
C THR A 77 24.51 -3.71 -4.29
N VAL A 78 25.47 -4.22 -3.58
CA VAL A 78 26.89 -3.84 -3.68
C VAL A 78 27.68 -5.02 -4.21
N SER A 79 28.44 -4.82 -5.28
CA SER A 79 29.38 -5.78 -5.83
C SER A 79 30.81 -5.24 -5.75
N ALA A 80 31.72 -6.05 -5.30
CA ALA A 80 33.15 -5.72 -5.33
C ALA A 80 33.70 -5.97 -6.74
N ILE A 81 34.52 -5.03 -7.24
CA ILE A 81 35.27 -5.17 -8.48
C ILE A 81 36.74 -5.29 -8.10
N GLU A 82 37.33 -6.42 -8.44
CA GLU A 82 38.76 -6.68 -8.33
C GLU A 82 39.35 -6.86 -9.72
N GLU A 83 39.79 -5.78 -10.35
CA GLU A 83 40.64 -5.85 -11.54
C GLU A 83 42.08 -5.58 -11.16
N LYS A 84 43.03 -6.15 -11.93
CA LYS A 84 44.50 -6.09 -11.65
C LYS A 84 45.03 -4.68 -11.43
N LEU A 85 44.35 -3.62 -11.82
CA LEU A 85 44.76 -2.22 -11.73
C LEU A 85 43.75 -1.31 -11.01
N THR A 86 42.51 -1.77 -10.74
CA THR A 86 41.46 -0.95 -10.14
C THR A 86 40.59 -1.77 -9.21
N SER A 87 40.71 -1.53 -7.92
CA SER A 87 39.77 -2.03 -6.92
C SER A 87 38.65 -1.00 -6.64
N GLY A 88 37.44 -1.46 -6.47
CA GLY A 88 36.30 -0.60 -6.18
C GLY A 88 35.04 -1.39 -5.98
N PHE A 89 33.92 -0.67 -6.01
CA PHE A 89 32.60 -1.26 -5.85
C PHE A 89 31.63 -0.68 -6.88
N VAL A 90 30.65 -1.49 -7.26
CA VAL A 90 29.43 -1.03 -7.93
C VAL A 90 28.28 -1.14 -6.95
N ILE A 91 27.55 -0.05 -6.77
CA ILE A 91 26.33 0.01 -5.99
C ILE A 91 25.18 0.16 -6.98
N VAL A 92 24.24 -0.75 -6.89
CA VAL A 92 23.00 -0.74 -7.66
C VAL A 92 21.87 -0.39 -6.71
N LEU A 93 21.10 0.64 -7.07
CA LEU A 93 19.95 1.15 -6.33
C LEU A 93 18.69 0.93 -7.15
N GLU A 94 17.77 0.16 -6.62
CA GLU A 94 16.50 -0.11 -7.27
C GLU A 94 15.35 0.35 -6.37
N ASP A 95 14.50 1.23 -6.89
CA ASP A 95 13.28 1.63 -6.20
C ASP A 95 12.26 0.50 -6.26
N THR A 96 11.97 -0.07 -5.10
CA THR A 96 10.99 -1.15 -4.93
C THR A 96 9.69 -0.66 -4.30
N SER A 97 9.50 0.66 -4.18
CA SER A 97 8.36 1.25 -3.47
C SER A 97 7.03 0.84 -4.10
N GLU A 98 6.93 0.88 -5.44
CA GLU A 98 5.70 0.48 -6.15
C GLU A 98 5.42 -1.02 -6.00
N LEU A 99 6.45 -1.85 -6.12
CA LEU A 99 6.32 -3.30 -5.91
C LEU A 99 5.83 -3.61 -4.51
N LEU A 100 6.40 -2.96 -3.50
CA LEU A 100 6.02 -3.17 -2.11
C LEU A 100 4.58 -2.67 -1.83
N ARG A 101 4.18 -1.55 -2.43
CA ARG A 101 2.79 -1.06 -2.35
C ARG A 101 1.81 -2.05 -2.99
N ALA A 102 2.15 -2.56 -4.17
CA ALA A 102 1.33 -3.55 -4.87
C ALA A 102 1.21 -4.86 -4.08
N GLN A 103 2.30 -5.35 -3.50
CA GLN A 103 2.28 -6.53 -2.63
C GLN A 103 1.44 -6.32 -1.38
N LYS A 104 1.58 -5.18 -0.69
CA LYS A 104 0.76 -4.83 0.48
C LYS A 104 -0.72 -4.74 0.11
N ALA A 105 -1.06 -4.11 -1.01
CA ALA A 105 -2.43 -4.02 -1.50
C ALA A 105 -3.02 -5.41 -1.82
N ALA A 106 -2.27 -6.28 -2.49
CA ALA A 106 -2.70 -7.64 -2.79
C ALA A 106 -2.94 -8.48 -1.52
N ALA A 107 -2.01 -8.42 -0.55
CA ALA A 107 -2.17 -9.10 0.73
C ALA A 107 -3.38 -8.57 1.52
N TRP A 108 -3.60 -7.24 1.51
CA TRP A 108 -4.75 -6.62 2.15
C TRP A 108 -6.06 -7.07 1.53
N ASN A 109 -6.13 -7.14 0.20
CA ASN A 109 -7.31 -7.63 -0.53
C ASN A 109 -7.68 -9.07 -0.15
N GLU A 110 -6.69 -9.93 -0.01
CA GLU A 110 -6.92 -11.32 0.39
C GLU A 110 -7.47 -11.40 1.83
N VAL A 111 -6.85 -10.66 2.76
CA VAL A 111 -7.31 -10.60 4.16
C VAL A 111 -8.73 -10.05 4.24
N ALA A 112 -9.04 -8.95 3.57
CA ALA A 112 -10.35 -8.34 3.60
C ALA A 112 -11.44 -9.28 3.05
N ARG A 113 -11.15 -9.99 1.96
CA ARG A 113 -12.06 -11.00 1.39
C ARG A 113 -12.32 -12.14 2.38
N ARG A 114 -11.28 -12.66 3.02
CA ARG A 114 -11.39 -13.72 4.01
C ARG A 114 -12.21 -13.28 5.21
N VAL A 115 -11.91 -12.10 5.77
CA VAL A 115 -12.63 -11.52 6.90
C VAL A 115 -14.11 -11.32 6.54
N ALA A 116 -14.41 -10.80 5.34
CA ALA A 116 -15.79 -10.65 4.89
C ALA A 116 -16.55 -11.99 4.87
N HIS A 117 -15.94 -13.04 4.35
CA HIS A 117 -16.54 -14.38 4.38
C HIS A 117 -16.73 -14.93 5.81
N GLU A 118 -15.73 -14.77 6.66
CA GLU A 118 -15.78 -15.25 8.05
C GLU A 118 -16.82 -14.47 8.89
N ILE A 119 -17.09 -13.19 8.58
CA ILE A 119 -18.17 -12.43 9.24
C ILE A 119 -19.55 -12.81 8.67
N LYS A 120 -19.69 -13.01 7.36
CA LYS A 120 -20.97 -13.41 6.76
C LYS A 120 -21.47 -14.78 7.26
N ASN A 121 -20.55 -15.70 7.53
CA ASN A 121 -20.89 -17.05 7.95
C ASN A 121 -21.76 -17.11 9.22
N PRO A 122 -21.46 -16.43 10.34
CA PRO A 122 -22.32 -16.42 11.51
C PRO A 122 -23.58 -15.57 11.34
N LEU A 123 -23.59 -14.57 10.47
CA LEU A 123 -24.74 -13.67 10.27
C LEU A 123 -25.94 -14.40 9.63
N THR A 124 -25.69 -15.32 8.72
CA THR A 124 -26.75 -16.09 8.04
C THR A 124 -27.57 -16.92 9.02
N PRO A 125 -26.99 -17.76 9.90
CA PRO A 125 -27.76 -18.50 10.89
C PRO A 125 -28.44 -17.60 11.93
N ILE A 126 -27.92 -16.43 12.26
CA ILE A 126 -28.56 -15.46 13.15
C ILE A 126 -29.86 -14.94 12.52
N ALA A 127 -29.81 -14.50 11.26
CA ALA A 127 -31.01 -14.06 10.53
C ALA A 127 -32.06 -15.16 10.45
N LEU A 128 -31.65 -16.38 10.05
CA LEU A 128 -32.54 -17.53 9.96
C LEU A 128 -33.17 -17.91 11.30
N SER A 129 -32.43 -17.77 12.40
CA SER A 129 -32.95 -18.03 13.75
C SER A 129 -33.98 -16.99 14.17
N ALA A 130 -33.78 -15.72 13.87
CA ALA A 130 -34.72 -14.65 14.10
C ALA A 130 -36.04 -14.89 13.32
N GLU A 131 -35.94 -15.20 12.01
CA GLU A 131 -37.08 -15.54 11.20
C GLU A 131 -37.84 -16.78 11.70
N ARG A 132 -37.11 -17.80 12.15
CA ARG A 132 -37.69 -19.01 12.72
C ARG A 132 -38.47 -18.70 14.00
N MET A 133 -37.90 -17.87 14.89
CA MET A 133 -38.60 -17.43 16.12
C MET A 133 -39.90 -16.72 15.79
N ALA A 134 -39.88 -15.73 14.87
CA ALA A 134 -41.08 -15.01 14.44
C ALA A 134 -42.14 -15.97 13.90
N ARG A 135 -41.76 -16.91 13.01
CA ARG A 135 -42.68 -17.92 12.42
C ARG A 135 -43.25 -18.88 13.46
N GLN A 136 -42.49 -19.27 14.48
CA GLN A 136 -43.01 -20.18 15.54
C GLN A 136 -43.99 -19.43 16.45
N VAL A 137 -43.66 -18.22 16.88
CA VAL A 137 -44.55 -17.42 17.72
C VAL A 137 -45.89 -17.06 17.00
N ALA A 138 -45.86 -16.90 15.68
CA ALA A 138 -47.10 -16.71 14.90
C ALA A 138 -48.06 -17.90 14.95
N LYS A 139 -47.54 -19.14 15.21
CA LYS A 139 -48.31 -20.38 15.30
C LYS A 139 -48.77 -20.73 16.71
N LEU A 140 -48.25 -20.05 17.72
CA LEU A 140 -48.62 -20.32 19.13
C LEU A 140 -49.81 -19.45 19.54
N GLU A 141 -50.64 -19.97 20.43
CA GLU A 141 -51.68 -19.21 21.13
C GLU A 141 -51.04 -18.36 22.23
N ALA A 142 -50.26 -17.34 21.80
CA ALA A 142 -49.58 -16.43 22.74
C ALA A 142 -50.38 -15.13 22.85
N PRO A 143 -50.30 -14.40 23.97
CA PRO A 143 -50.91 -13.08 24.13
C PRO A 143 -50.47 -12.16 23.00
N PRO A 144 -51.38 -11.25 22.48
CA PRO A 144 -51.04 -10.36 21.37
C PRO A 144 -49.77 -9.52 21.63
N GLU A 145 -49.59 -9.10 22.87
CA GLU A 145 -48.40 -8.32 23.29
C GLU A 145 -47.12 -9.12 23.15
N THR A 146 -47.09 -10.39 23.55
CA THR A 146 -45.93 -11.26 23.42
C THR A 146 -45.59 -11.48 21.93
N ARG A 147 -46.59 -11.69 21.07
CA ARG A 147 -46.35 -11.82 19.63
C ARG A 147 -45.77 -10.56 19.04
N ARG A 148 -46.27 -9.38 19.45
CA ARG A 148 -45.77 -8.07 19.01
C ARG A 148 -44.30 -7.89 19.36
N ILE A 149 -43.95 -8.14 20.63
CA ILE A 149 -42.56 -7.99 21.11
C ILE A 149 -41.61 -8.92 20.35
N VAL A 150 -41.96 -10.19 20.17
CA VAL A 150 -41.05 -11.14 19.48
C VAL A 150 -40.89 -10.78 17.99
N ASN A 151 -41.96 -10.33 17.33
CA ASN A 151 -41.84 -9.89 15.95
C ASN A 151 -40.97 -8.65 15.83
N GLU A 152 -41.16 -7.64 16.67
CA GLU A 152 -40.30 -6.44 16.69
C GLU A 152 -38.84 -6.77 16.95
N CYS A 153 -38.56 -7.70 17.86
CA CYS A 153 -37.19 -8.17 18.12
C CYS A 153 -36.60 -8.90 16.89
N ALA A 154 -37.36 -9.82 16.28
CA ALA A 154 -36.92 -10.56 15.11
C ALA A 154 -36.64 -9.65 13.91
N GLU A 155 -37.51 -8.66 13.67
CA GLU A 155 -37.31 -7.65 12.63
C GLU A 155 -36.08 -6.77 12.90
N THR A 156 -35.87 -6.40 14.17
CA THR A 156 -34.69 -5.61 14.55
C THR A 156 -33.40 -6.39 14.33
N ILE A 157 -33.38 -7.68 14.69
CA ILE A 157 -32.23 -8.57 14.45
C ILE A 157 -32.00 -8.71 12.93
N ALA A 158 -33.05 -8.96 12.14
CA ALA A 158 -32.93 -9.10 10.68
C ALA A 158 -32.36 -7.85 10.03
N ARG A 159 -32.87 -6.66 10.39
CA ARG A 159 -32.35 -5.37 9.89
C ARG A 159 -30.89 -5.13 10.29
N SER A 160 -30.55 -5.46 11.54
CA SER A 160 -29.17 -5.31 12.03
C SER A 160 -28.20 -6.23 11.28
N VAL A 161 -28.59 -7.46 11.03
CA VAL A 161 -27.83 -8.43 10.22
C VAL A 161 -27.64 -7.93 8.80
N ASP A 162 -28.68 -7.41 8.18
CA ASP A 162 -28.59 -6.84 6.81
C ASP A 162 -27.67 -5.62 6.75
N THR A 163 -27.75 -4.76 7.74
CA THR A 163 -26.83 -3.61 7.85
C THR A 163 -25.37 -4.08 7.94
N VAL A 164 -25.08 -5.07 8.80
CA VAL A 164 -23.70 -5.59 8.93
C VAL A 164 -23.26 -6.27 7.64
N LYS A 165 -24.13 -7.02 6.94
CA LYS A 165 -23.80 -7.63 5.64
C LYS A 165 -23.41 -6.56 4.62
N THR A 166 -24.20 -5.48 4.53
CA THR A 166 -23.91 -4.35 3.61
C THR A 166 -22.56 -3.72 3.91
N LEU A 167 -22.28 -3.41 5.19
CA LEU A 167 -20.98 -2.85 5.60
C LEU A 167 -19.80 -3.78 5.27
N VAL A 168 -19.97 -5.09 5.44
CA VAL A 168 -18.95 -6.09 5.12
C VAL A 168 -18.75 -6.18 3.60
N ASP A 169 -19.81 -6.03 2.80
CA ASP A 169 -19.69 -6.00 1.35
C ASP A 169 -18.99 -4.73 0.85
N GLU A 170 -19.34 -3.57 1.39
CA GLU A 170 -18.64 -2.31 1.13
C GLU A 170 -17.15 -2.38 1.52
N PHE A 171 -16.86 -2.93 2.70
CA PHE A 171 -15.48 -3.15 3.13
C PHE A 171 -14.70 -4.06 2.16
N SER A 172 -15.33 -5.15 1.71
CA SER A 172 -14.71 -6.08 0.76
C SER A 172 -14.50 -5.44 -0.62
N GLN A 173 -15.41 -4.55 -1.06
CA GLN A 173 -15.27 -3.78 -2.29
C GLN A 173 -14.18 -2.71 -2.17
N PHE A 174 -14.16 -1.98 -1.06
CA PHE A 174 -13.12 -0.99 -0.77
C PHE A 174 -11.71 -1.59 -0.74
N ALA A 175 -11.57 -2.80 -0.21
CA ALA A 175 -10.30 -3.53 -0.23
C ALA A 175 -9.86 -3.95 -1.65
N ARG A 176 -10.78 -4.02 -2.61
CA ARG A 176 -10.48 -4.25 -4.03
C ARG A 176 -10.16 -2.93 -4.72
N PHE A 177 -9.11 -2.21 -4.30
CA PHE A 177 -8.62 -1.13 -5.15
C PHE A 177 -8.20 -1.73 -6.50
N PRO A 178 -8.92 -1.45 -7.60
CA PRO A 178 -8.41 -1.79 -8.91
C PRO A 178 -7.09 -1.06 -9.07
N ALA A 179 -6.06 -1.77 -9.54
CA ALA A 179 -4.84 -1.12 -9.96
C ALA A 179 -5.24 0.01 -10.91
N ALA A 180 -4.83 1.25 -10.59
CA ALA A 180 -5.11 2.38 -11.45
C ALA A 180 -4.65 2.03 -12.87
N GLN A 181 -5.59 2.02 -13.81
CA GLN A 181 -5.29 1.85 -15.23
C GLN A 181 -5.27 3.25 -15.84
N PRO A 182 -4.11 3.89 -15.97
CA PRO A 182 -4.02 5.21 -16.56
C PRO A 182 -4.51 5.14 -18.01
N SER A 183 -5.55 5.86 -18.35
CA SER A 183 -6.03 6.05 -19.70
C SER A 183 -5.85 7.52 -20.10
N LYS A 184 -5.66 7.75 -21.40
CA LYS A 184 -5.68 9.11 -21.91
C LYS A 184 -7.11 9.63 -21.86
N GLY A 185 -7.34 10.73 -21.17
CA GLY A 185 -8.62 11.41 -21.05
C GLY A 185 -8.44 12.92 -20.98
N ASP A 186 -9.50 13.67 -21.18
CA ASP A 186 -9.53 15.11 -20.94
C ASP A 186 -9.80 15.35 -19.45
N LEU A 187 -8.86 16.08 -18.79
CA LEU A 187 -9.00 16.41 -17.38
C LEU A 187 -10.23 17.29 -17.11
N ASN A 188 -10.61 18.13 -18.07
CA ASN A 188 -11.78 19.02 -17.91
C ASN A 188 -13.07 18.19 -17.87
N GLU A 189 -13.22 17.17 -18.73
CA GLU A 189 -14.36 16.26 -18.68
C GLU A 189 -14.48 15.56 -17.34
N VAL A 190 -13.36 15.06 -16.78
CA VAL A 190 -13.35 14.40 -15.46
C VAL A 190 -13.74 15.37 -14.35
N VAL A 191 -13.28 16.62 -14.42
CA VAL A 191 -13.65 17.67 -13.43
C VAL A 191 -15.13 18.02 -13.55
N GLU A 192 -15.67 18.17 -14.77
CA GLU A 192 -17.08 18.46 -15.00
C GLU A 192 -17.98 17.33 -14.51
N GLU A 193 -17.63 16.07 -14.77
CA GLU A 193 -18.34 14.91 -14.24
C GLU A 193 -18.30 14.86 -12.71
N ALA A 194 -17.14 15.12 -12.10
CA ALA A 194 -17.01 15.18 -10.65
C ALA A 194 -17.87 16.29 -10.03
N LEU A 195 -17.90 17.48 -10.64
CA LEU A 195 -18.72 18.61 -10.18
C LEU A 195 -20.22 18.31 -10.34
N ALA A 196 -20.62 17.61 -11.41
CA ALA A 196 -22.01 17.22 -11.63
C ALA A 196 -22.59 16.33 -10.52
N VAL A 197 -21.74 15.49 -9.89
CA VAL A 197 -22.15 14.66 -8.73
C VAL A 197 -22.52 15.52 -7.51
N PHE A 198 -21.94 16.71 -7.40
CA PHE A 198 -22.19 17.67 -6.33
C PHE A 198 -23.17 18.78 -6.71
N ALA A 199 -23.76 18.72 -7.90
CA ALA A 199 -24.75 19.71 -8.34
C ALA A 199 -25.90 19.83 -7.31
N GLY A 200 -26.18 21.06 -6.87
CA GLY A 200 -27.16 21.38 -5.82
C GLY A 200 -26.65 21.26 -4.37
N ARG A 201 -25.37 20.87 -4.16
CA ARG A 201 -24.73 20.86 -2.83
C ARG A 201 -23.62 21.90 -2.68
N LEU A 202 -23.21 22.51 -3.79
CA LEU A 202 -22.12 23.51 -3.86
C LEU A 202 -22.63 24.94 -4.11
N ASP A 203 -23.95 25.17 -4.11
CA ASP A 203 -24.56 26.46 -4.43
C ASP A 203 -24.15 27.59 -3.46
N ASP A 204 -23.68 27.25 -2.26
CA ASP A 204 -23.20 28.19 -1.25
C ASP A 204 -21.67 28.38 -1.23
N ILE A 205 -20.93 27.75 -2.15
CA ILE A 205 -19.46 27.83 -2.21
C ILE A 205 -19.05 28.63 -3.47
N GLN A 206 -18.52 29.83 -3.24
CA GLN A 206 -17.82 30.59 -4.30
C GLN A 206 -16.52 29.87 -4.66
N MET A 207 -16.45 29.32 -5.87
CA MET A 207 -15.23 28.79 -6.48
C MET A 207 -14.45 29.87 -7.23
#